data_4a5380c0c17a885b1ed055f4fe6db6f7
#
_entry.id   4a5380c0c17a885b1ed055f4fe6db6f7
#
_cell.length_a   1.000
_cell.length_b   1.000
_cell.length_c   1.000
_cell.angle_alpha   90.00
_cell.angle_beta   90.00
_cell.angle_gamma   90.00
#
_symmetry.space_group_name_H-M   'P 1'
#
loop_
_entity.id
_entity.type
_entity.pdbx_description
1 polymer ?
#
loop_
_entity_poly.entity_id
_entity_poly.type
_entity_poly.pdbx_seq_one_letter_code
_entity_poly.pdbx_strand_id
1 'polypeptide(L)'
;MPDLKLLALDTEDLDVISATTQDAVIRVGDMGFAKADSRFALLMNRFAWEEDGKTRQRKRAALHFDRVNDVKASGIDLNSVDGVLELLTIRFTETDTPSGTVELAFAGGGTIRLSVEVLEARLQDLGAAWAAKATPEHA
;
A
#
# COMPACT_ATOMS: atom_id res chain seq x y z
N MET A 1 8.58 3.11 -19.28
CA MET A 1 8.96 2.35 -18.07
C MET A 1 8.06 1.14 -17.93
N PRO A 2 8.64 -0.03 -17.74
CA PRO A 2 7.82 -1.20 -17.47
C PRO A 2 7.11 -1.02 -16.12
N ASP A 3 5.93 -1.60 -16.00
CA ASP A 3 5.20 -1.61 -14.77
C ASP A 3 5.86 -2.57 -13.77
N LEU A 4 5.90 -2.16 -12.50
CA LEU A 4 6.46 -3.00 -11.46
C LEU A 4 5.46 -4.04 -10.99
N LYS A 5 6.00 -5.21 -10.65
CA LYS A 5 5.31 -6.25 -9.89
C LYS A 5 6.29 -6.77 -8.86
N LEU A 6 5.99 -6.57 -7.59
CA LEU A 6 6.83 -7.00 -6.49
C LEU A 6 6.04 -7.90 -5.55
N LEU A 7 6.69 -8.97 -5.10
CA LEU A 7 6.16 -9.89 -4.09
C LEU A 7 7.09 -9.86 -2.90
N ALA A 8 6.55 -9.73 -1.70
CA ALA A 8 7.32 -9.79 -0.47
C ALA A 8 6.83 -10.92 0.42
N LEU A 9 7.71 -11.86 0.73
CA LEU A 9 7.47 -12.96 1.66
C LEU A 9 8.38 -12.87 2.88
N ASP A 10 9.30 -11.92 2.91
CA ASP A 10 10.22 -11.68 4.01
C ASP A 10 10.46 -10.18 4.20
N THR A 11 11.18 -9.82 5.26
CA THR A 11 11.45 -8.42 5.60
C THR A 11 12.29 -7.71 4.56
N GLU A 12 13.25 -8.39 3.93
CA GLU A 12 14.09 -7.77 2.92
C GLU A 12 13.27 -7.33 1.71
N ASP A 13 12.40 -8.21 1.24
CA ASP A 13 11.52 -7.90 0.12
C ASP A 13 10.52 -6.81 0.50
N LEU A 14 10.01 -6.83 1.73
CA LEU A 14 9.09 -5.79 2.19
C LEU A 14 9.78 -4.44 2.26
N ASP A 15 11.06 -4.39 2.63
CA ASP A 15 11.82 -3.15 2.64
C ASP A 15 11.91 -2.54 1.23
N VAL A 16 12.01 -3.38 0.20
CA VAL A 16 11.98 -2.92 -1.19
C VAL A 16 10.63 -2.28 -1.51
N ILE A 17 9.53 -2.93 -1.12
CA ILE A 17 8.19 -2.36 -1.31
C ILE A 17 8.05 -1.05 -0.54
N SER A 18 8.51 -1.01 0.71
CA SER A 18 8.47 0.19 1.54
C SER A 18 9.20 1.36 0.88
N ALA A 19 10.42 1.12 0.40
CA ALA A 19 11.20 2.15 -0.29
C ALA A 19 10.54 2.60 -1.60
N THR A 20 9.96 1.67 -2.34
CA THR A 20 9.29 1.95 -3.62
C THR A 20 8.04 2.79 -3.42
N THR A 21 7.35 2.64 -2.29
CA THR A 21 6.10 3.33 -2.00
C THR A 21 6.25 4.52 -1.06
N GLN A 22 7.48 4.87 -0.68
CA GLN A 22 7.72 6.03 0.17
C GLN A 22 7.14 7.30 -0.47
N ASP A 23 6.45 8.10 0.33
CA ASP A 23 5.76 9.32 -0.08
C ASP A 23 4.56 9.10 -0.99
N ALA A 24 4.15 7.85 -1.21
CA ALA A 24 2.95 7.57 -1.99
C ALA A 24 1.72 8.21 -1.35
N VAL A 25 0.82 8.68 -2.19
CA VAL A 25 -0.42 9.34 -1.76
C VAL A 25 -1.56 8.33 -1.85
N ILE A 26 -2.30 8.20 -0.75
CA ILE A 26 -3.39 7.23 -0.62
C ILE A 26 -4.63 7.95 -0.14
N ARG A 27 -5.73 7.76 -0.83
CA ARG A 27 -7.02 8.27 -0.37
C ARG A 27 -7.63 7.24 0.59
N VAL A 28 -8.17 7.71 1.72
CA VAL A 28 -8.75 6.83 2.74
C VAL A 28 -9.80 5.90 2.13
N GLY A 29 -10.66 6.41 1.26
CA GLY A 29 -11.69 5.60 0.60
C GLY A 29 -11.16 4.53 -0.35
N ASP A 30 -9.87 4.56 -0.68
CA ASP A 30 -9.22 3.58 -1.55
C ASP A 30 -8.53 2.46 -0.78
N MET A 31 -8.78 2.36 0.52
CA MET A 31 -8.29 1.28 1.38
C MET A 31 -9.45 0.41 1.84
N GLY A 32 -9.22 -0.87 2.00
CA GLY A 32 -10.26 -1.75 2.50
C GLY A 32 -9.76 -3.09 2.99
N PHE A 33 -10.48 -3.64 3.96
CA PHE A 33 -10.22 -4.97 4.50
C PHE A 33 -11.36 -5.90 4.07
N ALA A 34 -11.06 -6.79 3.13
CA ALA A 34 -11.96 -7.85 2.72
C ALA A 34 -11.78 -9.03 3.69
N LYS A 35 -12.51 -9.00 4.78
CA LYS A 35 -12.35 -9.97 5.88
C LYS A 35 -12.56 -11.40 5.42
N ALA A 36 -13.54 -11.65 4.54
CA ALA A 36 -13.82 -12.98 4.03
C ALA A 36 -12.64 -13.57 3.25
N ASP A 37 -11.85 -12.71 2.62
CA ASP A 37 -10.66 -13.10 1.83
C ASP A 37 -9.37 -12.95 2.62
N SER A 38 -9.43 -12.51 3.86
CA SER A 38 -8.27 -12.20 4.70
C SER A 38 -7.29 -11.27 3.98
N ARG A 39 -7.80 -10.28 3.27
CA ARG A 39 -6.98 -9.39 2.44
C ARG A 39 -7.22 -7.93 2.79
N PHE A 40 -6.14 -7.22 3.06
CA PHE A 40 -6.14 -5.76 3.15
C PHE A 40 -5.52 -5.20 1.88
N ALA A 41 -6.23 -4.29 1.22
CA ALA A 41 -5.79 -3.73 -0.04
C ALA A 41 -5.94 -2.22 -0.07
N LEU A 42 -5.07 -1.57 -0.82
CA LEU A 42 -5.15 -0.14 -1.04
C LEU A 42 -4.63 0.23 -2.43
N LEU A 43 -5.16 1.34 -2.94
CA LEU A 43 -4.67 1.96 -4.17
C LEU A 43 -3.87 3.20 -3.80
N MET A 44 -2.84 3.48 -4.55
CA MET A 44 -1.97 4.63 -4.28
C MET A 44 -1.49 5.28 -5.58
N ASN A 45 -1.06 6.52 -5.45
CA ASN A 45 -0.23 7.16 -6.45
C ASN A 45 1.18 7.18 -5.88
N ARG A 46 2.05 6.34 -6.42
CA ARG A 46 3.45 6.31 -6.00
C ARG A 46 4.29 7.18 -6.91
N PHE A 47 5.44 7.60 -6.43
CA PHE A 47 6.40 8.36 -7.23
C PHE A 47 7.45 7.44 -7.80
N ALA A 48 7.81 7.67 -9.06
CA ALA A 48 8.88 6.97 -9.74
C ALA A 48 9.75 7.99 -10.46
N TRP A 49 11.07 7.78 -10.40
CA TRP A 49 11.98 8.60 -11.18
C TRP A 49 11.97 8.13 -12.63
N GLU A 50 11.93 9.06 -13.57
CA GLU A 50 12.10 8.75 -14.96
C GLU A 50 13.56 8.37 -15.26
N GLU A 51 13.82 7.85 -16.46
CA GLU A 51 15.15 7.40 -16.87
C GLU A 51 16.21 8.51 -16.78
N ASP A 52 15.80 9.79 -16.92
CA ASP A 52 16.72 10.92 -16.79
C ASP A 52 17.21 11.14 -15.35
N GLY A 53 16.59 10.45 -14.36
CA GLY A 53 16.93 10.57 -12.95
C GLY A 53 16.57 11.90 -12.33
N LYS A 54 15.91 12.80 -13.06
CA LYS A 54 15.58 14.16 -12.61
C LYS A 54 14.09 14.42 -12.50
N THR A 55 13.30 13.73 -13.30
CA THR A 55 11.85 13.94 -13.35
C THR A 55 11.15 12.82 -12.61
N ARG A 56 10.26 13.18 -11.68
CA ARG A 56 9.38 12.22 -11.02
C ARG A 56 8.06 12.16 -11.77
N GLN A 57 7.52 10.98 -11.92
CA GLN A 57 6.17 10.77 -12.41
C GLN A 57 5.36 10.01 -11.37
N ARG A 58 4.05 10.16 -11.45
CA ARG A 58 3.14 9.40 -10.61
C ARG A 58 2.72 8.14 -11.35
N LYS A 59 2.71 7.03 -10.62
CA LYS A 59 2.19 5.76 -11.11
C LYS A 59 1.10 5.26 -10.19
N ARG A 60 -0.01 4.88 -10.76
CA ARG A 60 -1.08 4.24 -10.01
C ARG A 60 -0.66 2.82 -9.69
N ALA A 61 -0.77 2.42 -8.44
CA ALA A 61 -0.37 1.09 -7.99
C ALA A 61 -1.36 0.54 -6.98
N ALA A 62 -1.46 -0.79 -6.95
CA ALA A 62 -2.21 -1.51 -5.93
C ALA A 62 -1.25 -2.25 -5.03
N LEU A 63 -1.47 -2.14 -3.73
CA LEU A 63 -0.74 -2.88 -2.71
C LEU A 63 -1.75 -3.70 -1.92
N HIS A 64 -1.47 -5.00 -1.75
CA HIS A 64 -2.30 -5.80 -0.87
C HIS A 64 -1.47 -6.75 -0.03
N PHE A 65 -2.04 -7.07 1.13
CA PHE A 65 -1.50 -8.05 2.06
C PHE A 65 -2.53 -9.15 2.21
N ASP A 66 -2.08 -10.39 2.06
CA ASP A 66 -2.91 -11.58 2.27
C ASP A 66 -2.67 -12.14 3.66
N ARG A 67 -3.48 -13.09 4.07
CA ARG A 67 -3.39 -13.73 5.39
C ARG A 67 -3.56 -12.76 6.54
N VAL A 68 -4.36 -11.72 6.33
CA VAL A 68 -4.63 -10.70 7.35
C VAL A 68 -5.80 -11.15 8.21
N ASN A 69 -5.58 -11.21 9.52
CA ASN A 69 -6.60 -11.59 10.50
C ASN A 69 -7.33 -10.40 11.09
N ASP A 70 -6.64 -9.26 11.20
CA ASP A 70 -7.19 -8.09 11.86
C ASP A 70 -6.51 -6.82 11.34
N VAL A 71 -7.25 -5.72 11.34
CA VAL A 71 -6.77 -4.40 10.92
C VAL A 71 -7.12 -3.40 11.99
N LYS A 72 -6.14 -2.65 12.47
CA LYS A 72 -6.33 -1.57 13.44
C LYS A 72 -5.74 -0.28 12.91
N ALA A 73 -6.52 0.79 12.91
CA ALA A 73 -6.05 2.12 12.54
C ALA A 73 -5.97 3.00 13.79
N SER A 74 -4.96 3.86 13.82
CA SER A 74 -4.76 4.82 14.90
C SER A 74 -4.36 6.16 14.29
N GLY A 75 -5.00 7.25 14.74
CA GLY A 75 -4.71 8.59 14.22
C GLY A 75 -5.19 8.85 12.81
N ILE A 76 -6.10 8.04 12.32
CA ILE A 76 -6.69 8.18 10.98
C ILE A 76 -8.20 8.12 11.13
N ASP A 77 -8.90 9.09 10.51
CA ASP A 77 -10.36 9.06 10.43
C ASP A 77 -10.78 8.26 9.20
N LEU A 78 -11.12 6.99 9.41
CA LEU A 78 -11.54 6.09 8.33
C LEU A 78 -12.88 6.47 7.72
N ASN A 79 -13.67 7.33 8.38
CA ASN A 79 -14.94 7.81 7.86
C ASN A 79 -14.76 8.97 6.88
N SER A 80 -13.59 9.59 6.90
CA SER A 80 -13.25 10.68 5.98
C SER A 80 -12.73 10.10 4.66
N VAL A 81 -13.64 9.60 3.84
CA VAL A 81 -13.30 8.84 2.63
C VAL A 81 -12.45 9.64 1.63
N ASP A 82 -12.59 10.97 1.63
CA ASP A 82 -11.80 11.85 0.76
C ASP A 82 -10.50 12.31 1.43
N GLY A 83 -10.26 11.90 2.67
CA GLY A 83 -9.01 12.18 3.36
C GLY A 83 -7.82 11.58 2.61
N VAL A 84 -6.69 12.29 2.64
CA VAL A 84 -5.48 11.91 1.92
C VAL A 84 -4.37 11.60 2.92
N LEU A 85 -3.72 10.47 2.72
CA LEU A 85 -2.61 10.02 3.54
C LEU A 85 -1.34 9.97 2.69
N GLU A 86 -0.20 10.21 3.34
CA GLU A 86 1.11 10.09 2.71
C GLU A 86 1.87 8.99 3.44
N LEU A 87 2.22 7.94 2.72
CA LEU A 87 2.88 6.77 3.28
C LEU A 87 4.36 7.05 3.54
N LEU A 88 4.82 6.77 4.75
CA LEU A 88 6.23 6.92 5.11
C LEU A 88 6.97 5.59 5.05
N THR A 89 6.48 4.59 5.79
CA THR A 89 7.16 3.29 5.90
C THR A 89 6.16 2.16 6.03
N ILE A 90 6.63 0.97 5.67
CA ILE A 90 5.94 -0.29 5.90
C ILE A 90 6.94 -1.22 6.58
N ARG A 91 6.59 -1.77 7.74
CA ARG A 91 7.47 -2.63 8.53
C ARG A 91 6.76 -3.89 8.98
N PHE A 92 7.50 -4.98 9.05
CA PHE A 92 7.01 -6.24 9.58
C PHE A 92 7.79 -6.60 10.85
N THR A 93 7.06 -6.97 11.89
CA THR A 93 7.64 -7.47 13.13
C THR A 93 7.06 -8.85 13.42
N GLU A 94 7.91 -9.87 13.45
CA GLU A 94 7.48 -11.21 13.84
C GLU A 94 7.04 -11.21 15.30
N THR A 95 5.97 -11.93 15.56
CA THR A 95 5.47 -12.14 16.94
C THR A 95 5.63 -13.61 17.31
N ASP A 96 4.88 -14.48 16.68
CA ASP A 96 4.92 -15.93 16.90
C ASP A 96 5.13 -16.58 15.53
N THR A 97 6.41 -16.76 15.17
CA THR A 97 6.84 -17.19 13.82
C THR A 97 5.96 -18.30 13.25
N PRO A 98 5.40 -18.18 12.02
CA PRO A 98 5.65 -17.13 11.03
C PRO A 98 4.71 -15.91 11.13
N SER A 99 3.89 -15.82 12.15
CA SER A 99 2.92 -14.73 12.35
C SER A 99 3.63 -13.44 12.77
N GLY A 100 2.97 -12.32 12.52
CA GLY A 100 3.51 -11.04 12.93
C GLY A 100 2.55 -9.89 12.67
N THR A 101 3.10 -8.69 12.76
CA THR A 101 2.37 -7.44 12.55
C THR A 101 3.05 -6.64 11.45
N VAL A 102 2.25 -6.22 10.47
CA VAL A 102 2.67 -5.24 9.46
C VAL A 102 2.18 -3.88 9.92
N GLU A 103 3.06 -2.90 9.97
CA GLU A 103 2.70 -1.53 10.30
C GLU A 103 2.93 -0.62 9.11
N LEU A 104 1.88 0.08 8.69
CA LEU A 104 1.98 1.18 7.73
C LEU A 104 1.95 2.48 8.53
N ALA A 105 3.01 3.28 8.41
CA ALA A 105 3.11 4.57 9.09
C ALA A 105 2.95 5.69 8.08
N PHE A 106 2.15 6.69 8.46
CA PHE A 106 1.81 7.82 7.59
C PHE A 106 2.31 9.13 8.18
N ALA A 107 2.55 10.10 7.31
CA ALA A 107 2.88 11.46 7.73
C ALA A 107 1.77 11.99 8.64
N GLY A 108 2.14 12.71 9.69
CA GLY A 108 1.20 13.21 10.68
C GLY A 108 0.93 12.27 11.83
N GLY A 109 1.54 11.08 11.84
CA GLY A 109 1.49 10.15 12.97
C GLY A 109 0.44 9.06 12.90
N GLY A 110 -0.37 9.02 11.84
CA GLY A 110 -1.34 7.94 11.67
C GLY A 110 -0.67 6.61 11.35
N THR A 111 -1.26 5.52 11.81
CA THR A 111 -0.76 4.16 11.52
C THR A 111 -1.91 3.21 11.22
N ILE A 112 -1.60 2.20 10.42
CA ILE A 112 -2.47 1.03 10.24
C ILE A 112 -1.64 -0.19 10.56
N ARG A 113 -2.16 -1.05 11.43
CA ARG A 113 -1.51 -2.30 11.82
C ARG A 113 -2.33 -3.48 11.37
N LEU A 114 -1.66 -4.40 10.70
CA LEU A 114 -2.25 -5.63 10.20
C LEU A 114 -1.68 -6.80 10.99
N SER A 115 -2.55 -7.60 11.60
CA SER A 115 -2.14 -8.88 12.18
C SER A 115 -2.19 -9.92 11.09
N VAL A 116 -1.06 -10.56 10.80
CA VAL A 116 -0.95 -11.51 9.70
C VAL A 116 -0.49 -12.88 10.21
N GLU A 117 -1.00 -13.94 9.59
CA GLU A 117 -0.54 -15.31 9.86
C GLU A 117 0.88 -15.52 9.34
N VAL A 118 1.19 -14.88 8.23
CA VAL A 118 2.49 -14.92 7.57
C VAL A 118 2.59 -13.67 6.69
N LEU A 119 3.80 -13.19 6.47
CA LEU A 119 3.99 -12.03 5.59
C LEU A 119 3.81 -12.44 4.14
N GLU A 120 2.83 -11.83 3.48
CA GLU A 120 2.61 -12.00 2.06
C GLU A 120 2.03 -10.70 1.51
N ALA A 121 2.85 -9.96 0.77
CA ALA A 121 2.48 -8.67 0.22
C ALA A 121 2.78 -8.61 -1.26
N ARG A 122 1.92 -7.91 -2.01
CA ARG A 122 2.12 -7.70 -3.45
C ARG A 122 1.88 -6.24 -3.80
N LEU A 123 2.81 -5.69 -4.55
CA LEU A 123 2.69 -4.37 -5.15
C LEU A 123 2.67 -4.53 -6.65
N GLN A 124 1.70 -3.90 -7.31
CA GLN A 124 1.59 -3.95 -8.76
C GLN A 124 1.21 -2.59 -9.31
N ASP A 125 1.99 -2.09 -10.26
CA ASP A 125 1.62 -0.91 -11.00
C ASP A 125 0.42 -1.23 -11.89
N LEU A 126 -0.50 -0.29 -11.98
CA LEU A 126 -1.68 -0.39 -12.80
C LEU A 126 -1.45 0.41 -14.08
N GLY A 127 -1.57 -0.26 -15.21
CA GLY A 127 -1.31 0.36 -16.49
C GLY A 127 -2.35 1.40 -16.87
N ALA A 128 -2.10 2.05 -18.02
CA ALA A 128 -2.96 3.11 -18.54
C ALA A 128 -4.42 2.66 -18.75
N ALA A 129 -4.63 1.43 -19.17
CA ALA A 129 -5.97 0.91 -19.38
C ALA A 129 -6.78 0.85 -18.09
N TRP A 130 -6.13 0.46 -16.95
CA TRP A 130 -6.79 0.47 -15.67
C TRP A 130 -7.08 1.88 -15.21
N ALA A 131 -6.12 2.79 -15.38
CA ALA A 131 -6.30 4.18 -14.97
C ALA A 131 -7.48 4.83 -15.71
N ALA A 132 -7.63 4.54 -17.00
CA ALA A 132 -8.74 5.04 -17.79
C ALA A 132 -10.09 4.50 -17.29
N LYS A 133 -10.15 3.26 -16.84
CA LYS A 133 -11.36 2.68 -16.27
C LYS A 133 -11.69 3.22 -14.90
N ALA A 134 -10.67 3.51 -14.11
CA ALA A 134 -10.83 3.99 -12.74
C ALA A 134 -11.16 5.49 -12.69
N THR A 135 -10.76 6.24 -13.70
CA THR A 135 -11.08 7.66 -13.77
C THR A 135 -12.55 7.81 -14.13
N PRO A 136 -13.37 8.45 -13.28
CA PRO A 136 -14.76 8.68 -13.64
C PRO A 136 -14.82 9.47 -14.92
N GLU A 137 -15.56 8.95 -15.87
CA GLU A 137 -15.87 9.70 -17.08
C GLU A 137 -16.80 10.83 -16.69
N HIS A 138 -16.25 12.00 -16.54
CA HIS A 138 -17.07 13.20 -16.39
C HIS A 138 -17.50 13.65 -17.78
N ALA A 139 -18.32 12.83 -18.31
CA ALA A 139 -18.94 13.23 -19.56
C ALA A 139 -19.98 14.29 -19.29
#